data_3fb62bb424c7fc3b52f29f9fada46808
#
_entry.id   3fb62bb424c7fc3b52f29f9fada46808
#
_cell.length_a   1.000
_cell.length_b   1.000
_cell.length_c   1.000
_cell.angle_alpha   90.00
_cell.angle_beta   90.00
_cell.angle_gamma   90.00
#
_symmetry.space_group_name_H-M   'P 1'
#
loop_
_entity.id
_entity.type
_entity.pdbx_description
1 polymer ?
#
loop_
_entity_poly.entity_id
_entity_poly.type
_entity_poly.pdbx_seq_one_letter_code
_entity_poly.pdbx_strand_id
1 'polypeptide(L)'
;MKHSIMKKLTYILLSLCLLVNFTSCDVDNYGEPEETFRGAFIDKETKEPFQTAIGNTGIRVRMMEYSWSDTPEPYDFSCMQDGTFQNTKIFAGNYGIIPEGAFVPLDEEIIDIKGTVEKTYEIEPLLRVAWVGEPQVNTDGTVEVKVIITRGTNNPDYQQPLTEVWLFVSETSYVGDFSFSPRFSTQLLGAALTDVLGKEITIKTKGEFPDYSRKFFLRVGARTTKSFSGTNRYNYTTIKEITTIARN
;
A
#
# COMPACT_ATOMS: atom_id res chain seq x y z
N MET A 1 -9.82 69.91 31.92
CA MET A 1 -10.25 68.76 32.74
C MET A 1 -10.88 67.63 31.90
N LYS A 2 -11.82 67.90 30.97
CA LYS A 2 -12.47 66.88 30.11
C LYS A 2 -11.48 66.03 29.25
N HIS A 3 -10.42 66.63 28.69
CA HIS A 3 -9.45 65.96 27.79
C HIS A 3 -8.53 64.94 28.52
N SER A 4 -8.24 65.19 29.79
CA SER A 4 -7.44 64.26 30.62
C SER A 4 -8.25 63.03 31.05
N ILE A 5 -9.54 63.20 31.29
CA ILE A 5 -10.44 62.10 31.69
C ILE A 5 -10.69 61.16 30.47
N MET A 6 -10.88 61.74 29.29
CA MET A 6 -11.05 60.94 28.06
C MET A 6 -9.80 60.12 27.76
N LYS A 7 -8.60 60.65 27.85
CA LYS A 7 -7.36 59.89 27.67
C LYS A 7 -7.21 58.74 28.67
N LYS A 8 -7.55 58.96 29.92
CA LYS A 8 -7.53 57.88 30.95
C LYS A 8 -8.57 56.78 30.65
N LEU A 9 -9.74 57.15 30.18
CA LEU A 9 -10.80 56.22 29.81
C LEU A 9 -10.38 55.37 28.59
N THR A 10 -9.73 55.97 27.58
CA THR A 10 -9.19 55.29 26.41
C THR A 10 -8.10 54.26 26.77
N TYR A 11 -7.18 54.59 27.70
CA TYR A 11 -6.17 53.69 28.16
C TYR A 11 -6.73 52.51 28.98
N ILE A 12 -7.79 52.76 29.77
CA ILE A 12 -8.49 51.71 30.53
C ILE A 12 -9.23 50.77 29.58
N LEU A 13 -9.91 51.29 28.55
CA LEU A 13 -10.57 50.47 27.51
C LEU A 13 -9.55 49.64 26.70
N LEU A 14 -8.41 50.25 26.34
CA LEU A 14 -7.34 49.55 25.61
C LEU A 14 -6.72 48.42 26.44
N SER A 15 -6.50 48.69 27.74
CA SER A 15 -5.99 47.69 28.69
C SER A 15 -6.98 46.54 28.91
N LEU A 16 -8.28 46.85 28.97
CA LEU A 16 -9.32 45.82 29.12
C LEU A 16 -9.46 44.96 27.87
N CYS A 17 -9.28 45.53 26.66
CA CYS A 17 -9.26 44.77 25.41
C CYS A 17 -8.02 43.87 25.27
N LEU A 18 -6.87 44.23 25.83
CA LEU A 18 -5.68 43.39 25.87
C LEU A 18 -5.83 42.22 26.82
N LEU A 19 -6.57 42.35 27.94
CA LEU A 19 -6.77 41.28 28.91
C LEU A 19 -7.72 40.17 28.42
N VAL A 20 -8.61 40.47 27.49
CA VAL A 20 -9.59 39.50 26.96
C VAL A 20 -8.95 38.52 25.96
N ASN A 21 -7.77 38.81 25.42
CA ASN A 21 -7.12 37.97 24.40
C ASN A 21 -6.29 36.81 24.97
N PHE A 22 -6.18 36.66 26.30
CA PHE A 22 -5.37 35.58 26.93
C PHE A 22 -6.17 34.34 27.35
N THR A 23 -7.48 34.29 27.09
CA THR A 23 -8.32 33.14 27.50
C THR A 23 -8.67 32.19 26.35
N SER A 24 -7.99 32.27 25.19
CA SER A 24 -8.29 31.45 24.03
C SER A 24 -7.18 30.49 23.66
N CYS A 25 -6.64 29.78 24.60
CA CYS A 25 -5.96 28.51 24.38
C CYS A 25 -6.37 27.57 25.52
N ASP A 26 -7.51 26.94 25.42
CA ASP A 26 -7.67 25.65 26.06
C ASP A 26 -6.61 24.76 25.40
N VAL A 27 -5.60 24.42 26.15
CA VAL A 27 -4.66 23.38 25.77
C VAL A 27 -5.49 22.12 25.67
N ASP A 28 -5.57 21.57 24.45
CA ASP A 28 -6.21 20.31 24.22
C ASP A 28 -5.46 19.24 25.04
N ASN A 29 -6.04 18.86 26.16
CA ASN A 29 -5.48 17.90 27.11
C ASN A 29 -5.81 16.45 26.73
N TYR A 30 -6.11 16.15 25.47
CA TYR A 30 -6.22 14.77 25.03
C TYR A 30 -4.87 14.07 25.22
N GLY A 31 -4.90 12.88 25.81
CA GLY A 31 -3.73 12.00 25.88
C GLY A 31 -3.17 11.74 24.47
N GLU A 32 -1.88 11.46 24.38
CA GLU A 32 -1.29 11.08 23.09
C GLU A 32 -1.92 9.75 22.59
N PRO A 33 -1.99 9.53 21.26
CA PRO A 33 -2.40 8.24 20.71
C PRO A 33 -1.33 7.19 21.03
N GLU A 34 -1.69 6.19 21.84
CA GLU A 34 -0.77 5.17 22.36
C GLU A 34 -1.15 3.74 21.94
N GLU A 35 -2.34 3.59 21.31
CA GLU A 35 -2.83 2.26 20.95
C GLU A 35 -2.17 1.76 19.67
N THR A 36 -2.15 0.43 19.54
CA THR A 36 -1.54 -0.24 18.38
C THR A 36 -2.57 -1.10 17.66
N PHE A 37 -2.69 -0.88 16.35
CA PHE A 37 -3.38 -1.78 15.44
C PHE A 37 -2.39 -2.37 14.44
N ARG A 38 -2.22 -3.69 14.45
CA ARG A 38 -1.29 -4.40 13.58
C ARG A 38 -1.90 -5.67 13.01
N GLY A 39 -1.32 -6.18 11.95
CA GLY A 39 -1.78 -7.42 11.36
C GLY A 39 -1.20 -7.72 10.01
N ALA A 40 -1.88 -8.64 9.29
CA ALA A 40 -1.46 -9.09 7.97
C ALA A 40 -2.66 -9.44 7.10
N PHE A 41 -2.45 -9.36 5.79
CA PHE A 41 -3.34 -9.90 4.78
C PHE A 41 -2.76 -11.21 4.25
N ILE A 42 -3.58 -12.24 4.20
CA ILE A 42 -3.23 -13.56 3.66
C ILE A 42 -4.24 -13.99 2.61
N ASP A 43 -3.78 -14.73 1.61
CA ASP A 43 -4.68 -15.38 0.65
C ASP A 43 -5.52 -16.44 1.37
N LYS A 44 -6.85 -16.35 1.26
CA LYS A 44 -7.79 -17.24 1.92
C LYS A 44 -7.63 -18.71 1.54
N GLU A 45 -7.21 -18.97 0.30
CA GLU A 45 -7.07 -20.34 -0.23
C GLU A 45 -5.68 -20.92 0.09
N THR A 46 -4.61 -20.18 -0.21
CA THR A 46 -3.24 -20.68 -0.05
C THR A 46 -2.68 -20.48 1.35
N LYS A 47 -3.28 -19.59 2.15
CA LYS A 47 -2.81 -19.13 3.46
C LYS A 47 -1.45 -18.43 3.44
N GLU A 48 -0.94 -18.13 2.26
CA GLU A 48 0.33 -17.41 2.09
C GLU A 48 0.14 -15.90 2.27
N PRO A 49 1.17 -15.16 2.70
CA PRO A 49 1.14 -13.72 2.81
C PRO A 49 0.79 -13.05 1.47
N PHE A 50 -0.20 -12.17 1.50
CA PHE A 50 -0.64 -11.46 0.31
C PHE A 50 0.36 -10.38 -0.10
N GLN A 51 0.89 -10.50 -1.29
CA GLN A 51 1.88 -9.58 -1.84
C GLN A 51 1.22 -8.36 -2.48
N THR A 52 1.63 -7.16 -2.06
CA THR A 52 1.06 -5.89 -2.51
C THR A 52 2.13 -4.85 -2.84
N ALA A 53 1.75 -3.71 -3.40
CA ALA A 53 2.59 -2.50 -3.46
C ALA A 53 2.66 -1.83 -2.08
N ILE A 54 3.44 -0.77 -1.99
CA ILE A 54 3.41 0.17 -0.85
C ILE A 54 2.77 1.50 -1.27
N GLY A 55 2.30 2.27 -0.30
CA GLY A 55 1.69 3.57 -0.55
C GLY A 55 0.35 3.47 -1.31
N ASN A 56 0.09 4.43 -2.19
CA ASN A 56 -1.22 4.63 -2.81
C ASN A 56 -1.69 3.48 -3.72
N THR A 57 -0.76 2.70 -4.29
CA THR A 57 -1.08 1.56 -5.17
C THR A 57 -1.09 0.23 -4.43
N GLY A 58 -0.72 0.21 -3.14
CA GLY A 58 -0.79 -0.94 -2.26
C GLY A 58 -2.15 -1.11 -1.58
N ILE A 59 -2.17 -1.95 -0.54
CA ILE A 59 -3.34 -2.05 0.34
C ILE A 59 -3.46 -0.75 1.14
N ARG A 60 -4.66 -0.19 1.11
CA ARG A 60 -5.08 0.88 1.98
C ARG A 60 -5.97 0.30 3.08
N VAL A 61 -5.64 0.57 4.33
CA VAL A 61 -6.50 0.29 5.48
C VAL A 61 -7.18 1.58 5.89
N ARG A 62 -8.47 1.68 5.62
CA ARG A 62 -9.29 2.82 6.04
C ARG A 62 -9.86 2.55 7.40
N MET A 63 -9.74 3.53 8.29
CA MET A 63 -10.31 3.54 9.62
C MET A 63 -11.33 4.66 9.75
N MET A 64 -12.52 4.32 10.23
CA MET A 64 -13.63 5.23 10.51
C MET A 64 -13.85 5.26 12.02
N GLU A 65 -13.48 6.35 12.71
CA GLU A 65 -13.60 6.43 14.17
C GLU A 65 -15.01 6.79 14.62
N TYR A 66 -15.75 5.83 15.10
CA TYR A 66 -17.13 6.00 15.54
C TYR A 66 -17.28 6.42 17.01
N SER A 67 -16.20 6.56 17.76
CA SER A 67 -16.23 6.99 19.17
C SER A 67 -16.82 8.39 19.37
N TRP A 68 -16.69 9.26 18.34
CA TRP A 68 -17.05 10.68 18.46
C TRP A 68 -18.09 11.14 17.43
N SER A 69 -18.31 10.37 16.37
CA SER A 69 -19.21 10.77 15.28
C SER A 69 -19.76 9.55 14.55
N ASP A 70 -21.03 9.61 14.18
CA ASP A 70 -21.65 8.61 13.30
C ASP A 70 -21.21 8.76 11.83
N THR A 71 -20.57 9.88 11.48
CA THR A 71 -20.05 10.19 10.16
C THR A 71 -18.61 10.72 10.25
N PRO A 72 -17.64 9.88 10.70
CA PRO A 72 -16.28 10.31 10.90
C PRO A 72 -15.55 10.55 9.60
N GLU A 73 -14.54 11.43 9.62
CA GLU A 73 -13.58 11.55 8.53
C GLU A 73 -12.68 10.30 8.49
N PRO A 74 -12.40 9.77 7.29
CA PRO A 74 -11.58 8.58 7.17
C PRO A 74 -10.11 8.87 7.49
N TYR A 75 -9.50 7.97 8.26
CA TYR A 75 -8.07 7.92 8.47
C TYR A 75 -7.50 6.71 7.70
N ASP A 76 -6.62 6.96 6.74
CA ASP A 76 -6.07 5.93 5.86
C ASP A 76 -4.58 5.71 6.15
N PHE A 77 -4.15 4.45 6.18
CA PHE A 77 -2.74 4.08 6.14
C PHE A 77 -2.49 2.89 5.21
N SER A 78 -1.21 2.67 4.85
CA SER A 78 -0.82 1.65 3.87
C SER A 78 -0.12 0.47 4.53
N CYS A 79 -0.20 -0.70 3.87
CA CYS A 79 0.55 -1.89 4.25
C CYS A 79 1.97 -1.89 3.67
N MET A 80 2.81 -2.75 4.23
CA MET A 80 4.09 -3.14 3.66
C MET A 80 3.87 -4.06 2.45
N GLN A 81 4.91 -4.27 1.63
CA GLN A 81 4.80 -5.04 0.38
C GLN A 81 4.53 -6.54 0.58
N ASP A 82 4.72 -7.06 1.77
CA ASP A 82 4.40 -8.42 2.19
C ASP A 82 3.00 -8.57 2.80
N GLY A 83 2.18 -7.49 2.72
CA GLY A 83 0.82 -7.46 3.24
C GLY A 83 0.72 -7.22 4.75
N THR A 84 1.83 -7.01 5.45
CA THR A 84 1.79 -6.66 6.87
C THR A 84 1.49 -5.19 7.09
N PHE A 85 0.92 -4.86 8.24
CA PHE A 85 0.69 -3.48 8.66
C PHE A 85 0.89 -3.31 10.16
N GLN A 86 1.28 -2.09 10.55
CA GLN A 86 1.36 -1.69 11.94
C GLN A 86 1.19 -0.18 12.05
N ASN A 87 0.26 0.24 12.90
CA ASN A 87 0.10 1.62 13.32
C ASN A 87 0.10 1.66 14.85
N THR A 88 1.05 2.39 15.44
CA THR A 88 1.25 2.50 16.90
C THR A 88 0.79 3.84 17.46
N LYS A 89 0.11 4.63 16.63
CA LYS A 89 -0.34 5.98 16.98
C LYS A 89 -1.83 6.14 16.68
N ILE A 90 -2.64 5.37 17.42
CA ILE A 90 -4.10 5.35 17.33
C ILE A 90 -4.65 5.70 18.73
N PHE A 91 -5.75 6.43 18.77
CA PHE A 91 -6.49 6.66 20.02
C PHE A 91 -7.31 5.42 20.39
N ALA A 92 -7.52 5.19 21.68
CA ALA A 92 -8.48 4.17 22.12
C ALA A 92 -9.88 4.54 21.61
N GLY A 93 -10.57 3.59 20.98
CA GLY A 93 -11.90 3.87 20.42
C GLY A 93 -12.48 2.75 19.59
N ASN A 94 -13.70 2.99 19.10
CA ASN A 94 -14.44 2.08 18.23
C ASN A 94 -14.24 2.49 16.76
N TYR A 95 -13.70 1.57 15.97
CA TYR A 95 -13.31 1.84 14.58
C TYR A 95 -13.99 0.89 13.61
N GLY A 96 -14.54 1.44 12.52
CA GLY A 96 -14.84 0.68 11.31
C GLY A 96 -13.58 0.52 10.46
N ILE A 97 -13.21 -0.72 10.18
CA ILE A 97 -12.04 -1.04 9.35
C ILE A 97 -12.48 -1.50 7.98
N ILE A 98 -12.03 -0.78 6.94
CA ILE A 98 -12.37 -1.04 5.55
C ILE A 98 -11.08 -1.19 4.73
N PRO A 99 -10.55 -2.40 4.57
CA PRO A 99 -9.38 -2.64 3.74
C PRO A 99 -9.73 -2.57 2.25
N GLU A 100 -8.84 -2.00 1.46
CA GLU A 100 -8.96 -1.94 0.00
C GLU A 100 -7.64 -2.31 -0.67
N GLY A 101 -7.68 -3.24 -1.63
CA GLY A 101 -6.50 -3.76 -2.31
C GLY A 101 -6.85 -4.45 -3.63
N ALA A 102 -5.91 -5.20 -4.22
CA ALA A 102 -6.13 -6.02 -5.41
C ALA A 102 -6.82 -7.36 -5.07
N PHE A 103 -7.93 -7.29 -4.33
CA PHE A 103 -8.72 -8.44 -3.87
C PHE A 103 -10.21 -8.09 -3.85
N VAL A 104 -11.05 -9.10 -3.71
CA VAL A 104 -12.51 -8.94 -3.52
C VAL A 104 -12.75 -8.13 -2.26
N PRO A 105 -13.52 -7.02 -2.32
CA PRO A 105 -13.77 -6.16 -1.16
C PRO A 105 -14.26 -6.95 0.05
N LEU A 106 -13.79 -6.55 1.21
CA LEU A 106 -14.31 -7.02 2.49
C LEU A 106 -15.36 -6.04 3.00
N ASP A 107 -16.31 -6.56 3.75
CA ASP A 107 -17.25 -5.72 4.48
C ASP A 107 -16.51 -4.94 5.58
N GLU A 108 -17.08 -3.81 5.99
CA GLU A 108 -16.59 -3.05 7.13
C GLU A 108 -16.67 -3.89 8.40
N GLU A 109 -15.56 -3.97 9.12
CA GLU A 109 -15.49 -4.64 10.42
C GLU A 109 -15.36 -3.62 11.54
N ILE A 110 -16.26 -3.69 12.52
CA ILE A 110 -16.20 -2.82 13.70
C ILE A 110 -15.29 -3.45 14.75
N ILE A 111 -14.26 -2.71 15.15
CA ILE A 111 -13.24 -3.16 16.13
C ILE A 111 -13.09 -2.12 17.23
N ASP A 112 -13.14 -2.56 18.49
CA ASP A 112 -12.75 -1.75 19.64
C ASP A 112 -11.23 -1.84 19.82
N ILE A 113 -10.52 -0.70 19.62
CA ILE A 113 -9.06 -0.64 19.74
C ILE A 113 -8.71 -0.08 21.11
N LYS A 114 -8.09 -0.93 21.92
CA LYS A 114 -7.54 -0.61 23.24
C LYS A 114 -6.32 -1.48 23.50
N GLY A 115 -5.18 -0.88 23.79
CA GLY A 115 -3.90 -1.56 23.87
C GLY A 115 -3.42 -1.98 22.46
N THR A 116 -2.92 -3.20 22.36
CA THR A 116 -2.50 -3.76 21.08
C THR A 116 -3.59 -4.70 20.55
N VAL A 117 -4.12 -4.39 19.37
CA VAL A 117 -5.05 -5.24 18.63
C VAL A 117 -4.33 -5.81 17.43
N GLU A 118 -4.39 -7.14 17.26
CA GLU A 118 -3.78 -7.85 16.15
C GLU A 118 -4.86 -8.52 15.30
N LYS A 119 -4.77 -8.38 13.98
CA LYS A 119 -5.76 -8.89 13.03
C LYS A 119 -5.13 -9.54 11.81
N THR A 120 -5.67 -10.69 11.41
CA THR A 120 -5.34 -11.33 10.12
C THR A 120 -6.57 -11.29 9.24
N TYR A 121 -6.43 -10.67 8.05
CA TYR A 121 -7.48 -10.62 7.04
C TYR A 121 -7.23 -11.70 5.99
N GLU A 122 -8.18 -12.63 5.86
CA GLU A 122 -8.20 -13.63 4.80
C GLU A 122 -8.91 -13.03 3.57
N ILE A 123 -8.18 -12.85 2.47
CA ILE A 123 -8.70 -12.19 1.27
C ILE A 123 -8.72 -13.12 0.04
N GLU A 124 -9.59 -12.85 -0.91
CA GLU A 124 -9.60 -13.47 -2.22
C GLU A 124 -8.93 -12.53 -3.23
N PRO A 125 -7.70 -12.80 -3.68
CA PRO A 125 -7.01 -11.97 -4.65
C PRO A 125 -7.80 -11.87 -5.97
N LEU A 126 -7.64 -10.79 -6.73
CA LEU A 126 -8.15 -10.75 -8.12
C LEU A 126 -7.36 -11.71 -9.01
N LEU A 127 -6.06 -11.74 -8.83
CA LEU A 127 -5.12 -12.64 -9.52
C LEU A 127 -4.16 -13.26 -8.53
N ARG A 128 -3.67 -14.47 -8.83
CA ARG A 128 -2.48 -15.06 -8.22
C ARG A 128 -1.36 -15.06 -9.22
N VAL A 129 -0.21 -14.55 -8.82
CA VAL A 129 1.00 -14.48 -9.64
C VAL A 129 2.08 -15.28 -8.94
N ALA A 130 2.48 -16.39 -9.53
CA ALA A 130 3.43 -17.30 -8.92
C ALA A 130 4.68 -17.49 -9.80
N TRP A 131 5.84 -17.60 -9.17
CA TRP A 131 7.07 -17.95 -9.84
C TRP A 131 7.05 -19.41 -10.33
N VAL A 132 7.66 -19.63 -11.50
CA VAL A 132 7.97 -20.97 -12.00
C VAL A 132 9.50 -21.08 -12.08
N GLY A 133 10.08 -21.81 -11.12
CA GLY A 133 11.54 -21.94 -11.00
C GLY A 133 12.25 -20.65 -10.56
N GLU A 134 13.55 -20.60 -10.82
CA GLU A 134 14.43 -19.48 -10.46
C GLU A 134 14.74 -18.60 -11.66
N PRO A 135 15.00 -17.28 -11.46
CA PRO A 135 15.49 -16.39 -12.49
C PRO A 135 16.78 -16.95 -13.15
N GLN A 136 16.84 -16.88 -14.47
CA GLN A 136 18.00 -17.34 -15.24
C GLN A 136 18.77 -16.14 -15.81
N VAL A 137 20.04 -16.05 -15.48
CA VAL A 137 20.94 -15.04 -16.07
C VAL A 137 21.47 -15.60 -17.38
N ASN A 138 21.17 -14.91 -18.48
CA ASN A 138 21.60 -15.29 -19.82
C ASN A 138 23.03 -14.83 -20.10
N THR A 139 23.67 -15.45 -21.10
CA THR A 139 25.04 -15.10 -21.54
C THR A 139 25.12 -13.67 -22.09
N ASP A 140 24.02 -13.12 -22.63
CA ASP A 140 23.93 -11.72 -23.06
C ASP A 140 23.73 -10.73 -21.91
N GLY A 141 23.72 -11.20 -20.65
CA GLY A 141 23.58 -10.38 -19.47
C GLY A 141 22.15 -9.97 -19.15
N THR A 142 21.17 -10.42 -19.90
CA THR A 142 19.77 -10.26 -19.54
C THR A 142 19.33 -11.31 -18.52
N VAL A 143 18.20 -11.11 -17.88
CA VAL A 143 17.58 -12.08 -16.97
C VAL A 143 16.23 -12.51 -17.52
N GLU A 144 15.99 -13.81 -17.50
CA GLU A 144 14.74 -14.42 -17.88
C GLU A 144 14.06 -15.00 -16.63
N VAL A 145 12.77 -14.77 -16.53
CA VAL A 145 11.92 -15.29 -15.44
C VAL A 145 10.69 -15.96 -16.03
N LYS A 146 10.18 -16.95 -15.30
CA LYS A 146 8.94 -17.63 -15.64
C LYS A 146 7.93 -17.47 -14.54
N VAL A 147 6.68 -17.19 -14.93
CA VAL A 147 5.55 -17.05 -13.99
C VAL A 147 4.30 -17.71 -14.56
N ILE A 148 3.39 -18.06 -13.67
CA ILE A 148 2.02 -18.42 -13.99
C ILE A 148 1.07 -17.43 -13.33
N ILE A 149 0.05 -16.98 -14.06
CA ILE A 149 -0.96 -16.05 -13.57
C ILE A 149 -2.31 -16.76 -13.64
N THR A 150 -2.99 -16.85 -12.49
CA THR A 150 -4.31 -17.49 -12.39
C THR A 150 -5.33 -16.53 -11.79
N ARG A 151 -6.61 -16.84 -11.94
CA ARG A 151 -7.67 -16.15 -11.20
C ARG A 151 -7.54 -16.46 -9.72
N GLY A 152 -7.63 -15.43 -8.88
CA GLY A 152 -7.58 -15.56 -7.44
C GLY A 152 -8.95 -15.76 -6.80
N THR A 153 -10.01 -15.43 -7.55
CA THR A 153 -11.40 -15.60 -7.11
C THR A 153 -12.24 -16.26 -8.19
N ASN A 154 -13.24 -17.03 -7.77
CA ASN A 154 -14.26 -17.60 -8.64
C ASN A 154 -15.47 -16.70 -8.84
N ASN A 155 -15.52 -15.54 -8.15
CA ASN A 155 -16.61 -14.58 -8.30
C ASN A 155 -16.50 -13.86 -9.65
N PRO A 156 -17.50 -14.02 -10.56
CA PRO A 156 -17.45 -13.45 -11.91
C PRO A 156 -17.39 -11.92 -11.92
N ASP A 157 -17.93 -11.25 -10.90
CA ASP A 157 -17.92 -9.80 -10.77
C ASP A 157 -16.51 -9.22 -10.58
N TYR A 158 -15.52 -10.08 -10.29
CA TYR A 158 -14.12 -9.73 -10.06
C TYR A 158 -13.15 -10.42 -11.03
N GLN A 159 -13.67 -11.04 -12.11
CA GLN A 159 -12.88 -11.69 -13.15
C GLN A 159 -12.68 -10.81 -14.40
N GLN A 160 -12.42 -9.51 -14.21
CA GLN A 160 -12.15 -8.59 -15.31
C GLN A 160 -10.92 -9.02 -16.14
N PRO A 161 -10.82 -8.55 -17.40
CA PRO A 161 -9.69 -8.85 -18.27
C PRO A 161 -8.34 -8.46 -17.64
N LEU A 162 -7.33 -9.31 -17.83
CA LEU A 162 -5.94 -8.99 -17.57
C LEU A 162 -5.49 -7.92 -18.57
N THR A 163 -4.93 -6.83 -18.08
CA THR A 163 -4.53 -5.69 -18.91
C THR A 163 -3.05 -5.47 -18.99
N GLU A 164 -2.33 -5.93 -17.97
CA GLU A 164 -0.94 -5.59 -17.85
C GLU A 164 -0.18 -6.59 -16.97
N VAL A 165 1.02 -6.95 -17.40
CA VAL A 165 1.99 -7.72 -16.63
C VAL A 165 3.35 -7.02 -16.71
N TRP A 166 3.99 -6.83 -15.58
CA TRP A 166 5.33 -6.28 -15.49
C TRP A 166 6.30 -7.25 -14.81
N LEU A 167 7.48 -7.34 -15.36
CA LEU A 167 8.68 -7.73 -14.61
C LEU A 167 9.31 -6.44 -14.10
N PHE A 168 9.11 -6.13 -12.83
CA PHE A 168 9.77 -5.04 -12.13
C PHE A 168 11.16 -5.47 -11.67
N VAL A 169 12.15 -4.64 -11.89
CA VAL A 169 13.53 -4.83 -11.44
C VAL A 169 13.98 -3.59 -10.68
N SER A 170 14.55 -3.76 -9.51
CA SER A 170 15.06 -2.67 -8.69
C SER A 170 16.42 -3.01 -8.09
N GLU A 171 17.16 -1.99 -7.71
CA GLU A 171 18.44 -2.11 -6.96
C GLU A 171 18.20 -2.16 -5.45
N THR A 172 16.95 -2.03 -5.02
CA THR A 172 16.52 -2.11 -3.62
C THR A 172 15.46 -3.19 -3.46
N SER A 173 15.32 -3.72 -2.25
CA SER A 173 14.29 -4.71 -1.90
C SER A 173 12.86 -4.17 -1.96
N TYR A 174 12.69 -2.86 -2.06
CA TYR A 174 11.40 -2.24 -2.37
C TYR A 174 11.23 -2.21 -3.89
N VAL A 175 10.49 -3.20 -4.44
CA VAL A 175 10.33 -3.38 -5.90
C VAL A 175 8.86 -3.58 -6.28
N GLY A 176 8.41 -2.81 -7.29
CA GLY A 176 7.04 -2.80 -7.78
C GLY A 176 6.77 -1.55 -8.62
N ASP A 177 5.51 -1.25 -8.90
CA ASP A 177 5.09 -0.08 -9.68
C ASP A 177 5.50 1.27 -9.07
N PHE A 178 5.75 1.29 -7.76
CA PHE A 178 6.21 2.45 -6.99
C PHE A 178 7.73 2.63 -6.98
N SER A 179 8.51 1.58 -7.31
CA SER A 179 9.98 1.62 -7.31
C SER A 179 10.54 0.54 -8.24
N PHE A 180 11.05 0.96 -9.39
CA PHE A 180 11.69 0.06 -10.36
C PHE A 180 12.65 0.82 -11.27
N SER A 181 13.57 0.08 -11.90
CA SER A 181 14.46 0.59 -12.95
C SER A 181 13.83 0.40 -14.32
N PRO A 182 13.47 1.47 -15.05
CA PRO A 182 12.94 1.37 -16.41
C PRO A 182 13.92 0.73 -17.42
N ARG A 183 15.21 0.76 -17.09
CA ARG A 183 16.27 0.16 -17.93
C ARG A 183 16.14 -1.35 -18.02
N PHE A 184 15.76 -2.01 -16.94
CA PHE A 184 15.73 -3.47 -16.84
C PHE A 184 14.32 -4.05 -16.85
N SER A 185 13.35 -3.26 -16.41
CA SER A 185 11.96 -3.73 -16.25
C SER A 185 11.26 -3.88 -17.59
N THR A 186 10.41 -4.90 -17.70
CA THR A 186 9.70 -5.24 -18.95
C THR A 186 8.19 -5.24 -18.71
N GLN A 187 7.48 -4.57 -19.58
CA GLN A 187 6.02 -4.51 -19.60
C GLN A 187 5.44 -5.37 -20.73
N LEU A 188 4.42 -6.15 -20.42
CA LEU A 188 3.61 -6.88 -21.38
C LEU A 188 2.21 -6.29 -21.43
N LEU A 189 1.73 -6.00 -22.66
CA LEU A 189 0.43 -5.38 -22.94
C LEU A 189 -0.23 -6.02 -24.15
N GLY A 190 -1.55 -5.83 -24.28
CA GLY A 190 -2.30 -6.14 -25.48
C GLY A 190 -2.17 -7.61 -25.93
N ALA A 191 -1.71 -7.83 -27.17
CA ALA A 191 -1.59 -9.16 -27.76
C ALA A 191 -0.68 -10.11 -26.97
N ALA A 192 0.32 -9.59 -26.26
CA ALA A 192 1.21 -10.40 -25.42
C ALA A 192 0.50 -11.02 -24.21
N LEU A 193 -0.73 -10.59 -23.90
CA LEU A 193 -1.54 -11.09 -22.79
C LEU A 193 -2.70 -12.00 -23.25
N THR A 194 -2.76 -12.32 -24.55
CA THR A 194 -3.81 -13.21 -25.07
C THR A 194 -3.58 -14.62 -24.56
N ASP A 195 -4.61 -15.20 -23.93
CA ASP A 195 -4.59 -16.59 -23.43
C ASP A 195 -3.45 -16.95 -22.46
N VAL A 196 -2.91 -15.99 -21.71
CA VAL A 196 -1.81 -16.25 -20.76
C VAL A 196 -2.30 -16.81 -19.41
N LEU A 197 -3.57 -16.61 -19.04
CA LEU A 197 -4.09 -17.07 -17.77
C LEU A 197 -4.03 -18.60 -17.68
N GLY A 198 -3.47 -19.09 -16.58
CA GLY A 198 -3.28 -20.53 -16.33
C GLY A 198 -2.12 -21.16 -17.10
N LYS A 199 -1.37 -20.39 -17.90
CA LYS A 199 -0.19 -20.87 -18.63
C LYS A 199 1.09 -20.24 -18.10
N GLU A 200 2.17 -20.99 -18.22
CA GLU A 200 3.51 -20.48 -17.97
C GLU A 200 3.87 -19.41 -19.04
N ILE A 201 4.31 -18.26 -18.60
CA ILE A 201 4.84 -17.21 -19.46
C ILE A 201 6.27 -16.89 -19.08
N THR A 202 7.09 -16.62 -20.09
CA THR A 202 8.47 -16.20 -19.94
C THR A 202 8.59 -14.70 -20.18
N ILE A 203 9.27 -14.00 -19.27
CA ILE A 203 9.51 -12.56 -19.36
C ILE A 203 11.02 -12.35 -19.25
N LYS A 204 11.58 -11.65 -20.24
CA LYS A 204 12.99 -11.28 -20.29
C LYS A 204 13.16 -9.82 -19.91
N THR A 205 14.22 -9.48 -19.19
CA THR A 205 14.56 -8.09 -18.88
C THR A 205 14.86 -7.30 -20.17
N LYS A 206 14.54 -6.02 -20.15
CA LYS A 206 14.69 -5.13 -21.30
C LYS A 206 16.14 -4.82 -21.63
N GLY A 207 17.00 -4.70 -20.62
CA GLY A 207 18.41 -4.38 -20.76
C GLY A 207 19.31 -5.41 -20.09
N GLU A 208 20.59 -5.34 -20.45
CA GLU A 208 21.66 -6.13 -19.87
C GLU A 208 22.04 -5.62 -18.50
N PHE A 209 22.21 -6.55 -17.56
CA PHE A 209 22.73 -6.23 -16.23
C PHE A 209 24.23 -5.93 -16.28
N PRO A 210 24.74 -5.19 -15.27
CA PRO A 210 26.17 -4.88 -15.19
C PRO A 210 27.04 -6.13 -15.19
N ASP A 211 28.22 -5.99 -15.80
CA ASP A 211 29.25 -7.03 -15.85
C ASP A 211 30.19 -6.97 -14.64
N TYR A 212 29.59 -6.90 -13.48
CA TYR A 212 30.24 -6.95 -12.16
C TYR A 212 29.25 -7.40 -11.10
N SER A 213 29.74 -7.80 -9.93
CA SER A 213 28.89 -8.27 -8.85
C SER A 213 28.03 -7.15 -8.27
N ARG A 214 26.72 -7.30 -8.39
CA ARG A 214 25.70 -6.41 -7.81
C ARG A 214 24.39 -7.14 -7.57
N LYS A 215 23.70 -6.78 -6.49
CA LYS A 215 22.38 -7.30 -6.17
C LYS A 215 21.30 -6.54 -6.91
N PHE A 216 20.31 -7.29 -7.40
CA PHE A 216 19.06 -6.78 -7.94
C PHE A 216 17.89 -7.58 -7.39
N PHE A 217 16.73 -6.93 -7.32
CA PHE A 217 15.50 -7.50 -6.83
C PHE A 217 14.48 -7.52 -7.97
N LEU A 218 13.84 -8.68 -8.14
CA LEU A 218 12.88 -8.92 -9.20
C LEU A 218 11.51 -9.23 -8.58
N ARG A 219 10.47 -8.73 -9.21
CA ARG A 219 9.10 -8.98 -8.83
C ARG A 219 8.21 -8.91 -10.06
N VAL A 220 7.25 -9.83 -10.19
CA VAL A 220 6.26 -9.76 -11.26
C VAL A 220 4.95 -9.28 -10.69
N GLY A 221 4.37 -8.26 -11.34
CA GLY A 221 3.04 -7.74 -11.04
C GLY A 221 2.10 -7.93 -12.21
N ALA A 222 0.85 -8.29 -11.91
CA ALA A 222 -0.23 -8.40 -12.89
C ALA A 222 -1.47 -7.66 -12.39
N ARG A 223 -2.18 -6.96 -13.29
CA ARG A 223 -3.42 -6.26 -12.95
C ARG A 223 -4.51 -6.42 -14.00
N THR A 224 -5.73 -6.26 -13.56
CA THR A 224 -6.93 -6.27 -14.39
C THR A 224 -7.44 -4.84 -14.64
N THR A 225 -8.53 -4.70 -15.39
CA THR A 225 -9.25 -3.41 -15.52
C THR A 225 -9.98 -3.00 -14.24
N LYS A 226 -10.07 -3.88 -13.23
CA LYS A 226 -10.77 -3.55 -11.98
C LYS A 226 -10.04 -2.46 -11.22
N SER A 227 -10.76 -1.40 -10.90
CA SER A 227 -10.28 -0.34 -10.02
C SER A 227 -11.13 -0.27 -8.75
N PHE A 228 -10.50 0.14 -7.67
CA PHE A 228 -11.16 0.49 -6.42
C PHE A 228 -10.75 1.91 -6.04
N SER A 229 -11.73 2.75 -5.72
CA SER A 229 -11.52 4.18 -5.45
C SER A 229 -10.64 4.88 -6.51
N GLY A 230 -10.86 4.53 -7.80
CA GLY A 230 -10.13 5.11 -8.92
C GLY A 230 -8.71 4.58 -9.15
N THR A 231 -8.25 3.59 -8.37
CA THR A 231 -6.91 3.01 -8.47
C THR A 231 -6.96 1.57 -8.96
N ASN A 232 -6.21 1.26 -10.05
CA ASN A 232 -5.95 -0.11 -10.49
C ASN A 232 -4.70 -0.61 -9.78
N ARG A 233 -4.83 -1.73 -9.07
CA ARG A 233 -3.75 -2.30 -8.26
C ARG A 233 -3.25 -3.60 -8.84
N TYR A 234 -1.96 -3.87 -8.63
CA TYR A 234 -1.34 -5.13 -9.01
C TYR A 234 -1.46 -6.19 -7.92
N ASN A 235 -1.63 -7.44 -8.35
CA ASN A 235 -1.26 -8.60 -7.58
C ASN A 235 0.19 -8.96 -7.93
N TYR A 236 0.99 -9.37 -6.96
CA TYR A 236 2.42 -9.55 -7.12
C TYR A 236 2.88 -10.95 -6.73
N THR A 237 4.02 -11.35 -7.29
CA THR A 237 4.82 -12.44 -6.73
C THR A 237 5.52 -12.00 -5.44
N THR A 238 6.09 -12.95 -4.70
CA THR A 238 7.16 -12.66 -3.75
C THR A 238 8.37 -12.03 -4.47
N ILE A 239 9.28 -11.43 -3.72
CA ILE A 239 10.50 -10.84 -4.27
C ILE A 239 11.55 -11.94 -4.45
N LYS A 240 12.26 -11.93 -5.58
CA LYS A 240 13.48 -12.72 -5.77
C LYS A 240 14.69 -11.82 -5.90
N GLU A 241 15.77 -12.19 -5.24
CA GLU A 241 17.08 -11.53 -5.35
C GLU A 241 17.95 -12.30 -6.34
N ILE A 242 18.63 -11.56 -7.19
CA ILE A 242 19.74 -12.08 -8.00
C ILE A 242 21.00 -11.28 -7.71
N THR A 243 22.14 -11.94 -7.85
CA THR A 243 23.44 -11.27 -7.84
C THR A 243 24.09 -11.48 -9.19
N THR A 244 24.38 -10.36 -9.89
CA THR A 244 25.16 -10.41 -11.13
C THR A 244 26.61 -10.80 -10.82
N ILE A 245 27.25 -11.41 -11.80
CA ILE A 245 28.68 -11.77 -11.74
C ILE A 245 29.37 -11.24 -12.98
N ALA A 246 30.71 -11.03 -12.90
CA ALA A 246 31.48 -10.68 -14.06
C ALA A 246 31.34 -11.80 -15.13
N ARG A 247 31.09 -11.38 -16.37
CA ARG A 247 31.05 -12.27 -17.54
C ARG A 247 32.47 -12.37 -18.11
N ASN A 248 32.98 -13.57 -18.23
CA ASN A 248 34.30 -13.85 -18.84
C ASN A 248 34.23 -13.71 -20.36
#